data_8bb9abbb33945fb43a6063c06854df53
#
_entry.id   8bb9abbb33945fb43a6063c06854df53
#
_cell.length_a   1.000
_cell.length_b   1.000
_cell.length_c   1.000
_cell.angle_alpha   90.00
_cell.angle_beta   90.00
_cell.angle_gamma   90.00
#
_symmetry.space_group_name_H-M   'P 1'
#
loop_
_entity.id
_entity.type
_entity.pdbx_description
1 polymer ?
#
loop_
_entity_poly.entity_id
_entity_poly.type
_entity_poly.pdbx_seq_one_letter_code
_entity_poly.pdbx_strand_id
1 'polypeptide(L)'
;PPARGGRILPYTPPFTMKIMGHQVAIIGGRVRCEACGSIGIIAKAGGPRRMGYITEVALEGDLCVCQCPEPQPLVSTLQSNSSFDDGDFGGKSGIPLWKPGIDQHLVASKVVDEQVKYPAATSLQTENICPNMTNETFAQRMMELRDEAVELIGLRLGELERWDQLAKDRILEWFGDPGLGRRTAHLSDLRPYLATGIQSLEHVLRGLQPKNFVRWSPTTHEHVGCVNPAPDRQGVVAQVCKPDTKTRTIAILSLFCGLRRTTRIHGTHRFYDNDSQLQTLIHEATHFADVFNSTDDWYGMRKAKEMLHSTGDFQIARANADSIVGYIMGAER
;
A
#
# COMPACT_ATOMS: atom_id res chain seq x y z
N PRO A 1 -3.01 20.34 14.87
CA PRO A 1 -2.80 19.56 16.10
C PRO A 1 -4.11 18.89 16.54
N PRO A 2 -4.09 17.89 17.46
CA PRO A 2 -5.29 17.34 18.07
C PRO A 2 -6.11 18.39 18.83
N ALA A 3 -7.43 18.25 18.84
CA ALA A 3 -8.33 19.23 19.46
C ALA A 3 -8.10 19.41 20.98
N ARG A 4 -7.62 18.38 21.68
CA ARG A 4 -7.28 18.44 23.11
C ARG A 4 -5.80 18.77 23.39
N GLY A 5 -5.14 19.41 22.46
CA GLY A 5 -3.74 19.78 22.56
C GLY A 5 -2.77 18.76 21.99
N GLY A 6 -1.63 19.26 21.56
CA GLY A 6 -0.56 18.46 20.98
C GLY A 6 0.06 19.11 19.75
N ARG A 7 1.00 18.40 19.14
CA ARG A 7 1.71 18.90 17.95
C ARG A 7 2.01 17.77 16.98
N ILE A 8 1.96 18.09 15.70
CA ILE A 8 2.44 17.21 14.64
C ILE A 8 3.97 17.22 14.70
N LEU A 9 4.58 16.03 14.71
CA LEU A 9 6.01 15.89 14.77
C LEU A 9 6.64 16.11 13.39
N PRO A 10 7.87 16.64 13.34
CA PRO A 10 8.59 16.79 12.06
C PRO A 10 8.74 15.45 11.35
N TYR A 11 8.72 15.49 10.02
CA TYR A 11 8.96 14.33 9.17
C TYR A 11 10.44 14.22 8.83
N THR A 12 10.94 12.98 8.75
CA THR A 12 12.32 12.70 8.36
C THR A 12 12.33 11.65 7.24
N PRO A 13 12.74 11.98 6.01
CA PRO A 13 13.17 13.32 5.55
C PRO A 13 12.02 14.33 5.54
N PRO A 14 12.31 15.64 5.52
CA PRO A 14 11.29 16.67 5.54
C PRO A 14 10.37 16.55 4.31
N PHE A 15 9.07 16.60 4.55
CA PHE A 15 8.09 16.65 3.47
C PHE A 15 8.20 17.99 2.71
N THR A 16 8.26 17.93 1.40
CA THR A 16 8.58 19.11 0.57
C THR A 16 7.46 20.13 0.47
N MET A 17 6.20 19.68 0.64
CA MET A 17 5.05 20.58 0.57
C MET A 17 4.94 21.43 1.84
N LYS A 18 4.94 22.74 1.65
CA LYS A 18 4.80 23.73 2.73
C LYS A 18 3.69 24.70 2.42
N ILE A 19 2.96 25.09 3.45
CA ILE A 19 1.98 26.17 3.42
C ILE A 19 2.41 27.21 4.47
N MET A 20 2.57 28.46 4.05
CA MET A 20 3.04 29.57 4.92
C MET A 20 4.36 29.24 5.65
N GLY A 21 5.27 28.51 4.99
CA GLY A 21 6.56 28.10 5.55
C GLY A 21 6.55 26.88 6.46
N HIS A 22 5.38 26.37 6.82
CA HIS A 22 5.21 25.18 7.63
C HIS A 22 4.94 23.94 6.79
N GLN A 23 5.48 22.80 7.19
CA GLN A 23 5.16 21.52 6.56
C GLN A 23 3.68 21.20 6.76
N VAL A 24 3.00 20.76 5.69
CA VAL A 24 1.61 20.31 5.78
C VAL A 24 1.54 19.00 6.60
N ALA A 25 0.45 18.84 7.31
CA ALA A 25 0.14 17.57 7.97
C ALA A 25 -0.23 16.52 6.91
N ILE A 26 0.18 15.28 7.12
CA ILE A 26 -0.08 14.17 6.20
C ILE A 26 -0.74 13.00 6.94
N ILE A 27 -1.54 12.23 6.23
CA ILE A 27 -2.09 10.97 6.75
C ILE A 27 -0.93 10.01 7.04
N GLY A 28 -0.98 9.33 8.19
CA GLY A 28 0.12 8.51 8.72
C GLY A 28 1.20 9.32 9.48
N GLY A 29 1.12 10.67 9.45
CA GLY A 29 2.04 11.54 10.18
C GLY A 29 1.96 11.34 11.70
N ARG A 30 3.10 11.43 12.39
CA ARG A 30 3.18 11.26 13.85
C ARG A 30 2.71 12.52 14.57
N VAL A 31 1.93 12.32 15.62
CA VAL A 31 1.37 13.41 16.45
C VAL A 31 1.63 13.11 17.92
N ARG A 32 2.18 14.09 18.65
CA ARG A 32 2.18 14.03 20.10
C ARG A 32 0.85 14.53 20.61
N CYS A 33 0.09 13.67 21.26
CA CYS A 33 -1.15 14.01 21.92
C CYS A 33 -0.85 14.44 23.38
N GLU A 34 -1.23 15.64 23.77
CA GLU A 34 -1.02 16.13 25.15
C GLU A 34 -2.05 15.54 26.11
N ALA A 35 -3.25 15.22 25.65
CA ALA A 35 -4.31 14.69 26.49
C ALA A 35 -3.95 13.33 27.12
N CYS A 36 -3.18 12.47 26.41
CA CYS A 36 -2.74 11.18 26.95
C CYS A 36 -1.20 11.04 27.02
N GLY A 37 -0.45 12.08 26.65
CA GLY A 37 1.02 12.07 26.67
C GLY A 37 1.68 11.14 25.64
N SER A 38 0.91 10.44 24.81
CA SER A 38 1.42 9.46 23.86
C SER A 38 1.70 10.06 22.47
N ILE A 39 2.43 9.28 21.67
CA ILE A 39 2.58 9.55 20.23
C ILE A 39 1.57 8.70 19.50
N GLY A 40 0.69 9.35 18.73
CA GLY A 40 -0.26 8.74 17.83
C GLY A 40 0.09 9.00 16.37
N ILE A 41 -0.79 8.56 15.48
CA ILE A 41 -0.73 8.79 14.03
C ILE A 41 -1.96 9.53 13.55
N ILE A 42 -1.83 10.25 12.45
CA ILE A 42 -2.95 10.91 11.78
C ILE A 42 -3.65 9.87 10.90
N ALA A 43 -4.92 9.63 11.18
CA ALA A 43 -5.79 8.79 10.38
C ALA A 43 -6.84 9.65 9.65
N LYS A 44 -7.20 9.24 8.45
CA LYS A 44 -8.21 9.91 7.64
C LYS A 44 -9.59 9.66 8.21
N ALA A 45 -10.40 10.73 8.42
CA ALA A 45 -11.76 10.61 8.90
C ALA A 45 -12.77 10.19 7.82
N GLY A 46 -12.39 10.25 6.55
CA GLY A 46 -13.24 9.93 5.41
C GLY A 46 -12.96 10.83 4.20
N GLY A 47 -13.83 10.75 3.19
CA GLY A 47 -13.72 11.53 1.97
C GLY A 47 -12.77 10.93 0.91
N PRO A 48 -12.74 11.50 -0.31
CA PRO A 48 -11.91 11.05 -1.40
C PRO A 48 -10.42 11.28 -1.13
N ARG A 49 -9.57 10.81 -2.04
CA ARG A 49 -8.11 10.99 -1.94
C ARG A 49 -7.75 12.47 -2.08
N ARG A 50 -6.96 12.97 -1.15
CA ARG A 50 -6.49 14.35 -1.09
C ARG A 50 -5.08 14.44 -1.63
N MET A 51 -4.75 15.54 -2.31
CA MET A 51 -3.46 15.72 -2.98
C MET A 51 -2.25 15.29 -2.15
N GLY A 52 -1.37 14.49 -2.75
CA GLY A 52 -0.06 14.11 -2.25
C GLY A 52 0.62 13.18 -3.25
N TYR A 53 1.93 13.30 -3.43
CA TYR A 53 2.69 12.45 -4.34
C TYR A 53 2.82 11.02 -3.82
N ILE A 54 2.97 10.85 -2.51
CA ILE A 54 3.22 9.57 -1.85
C ILE A 54 2.20 9.35 -0.72
N THR A 55 1.64 10.42 -0.17
CA THR A 55 0.68 10.37 0.94
C THR A 55 -0.37 11.46 0.79
N GLU A 56 -1.51 11.27 1.49
CA GLU A 56 -2.57 12.25 1.49
C GLU A 56 -2.29 13.36 2.49
N VAL A 57 -2.65 14.61 2.13
CA VAL A 57 -2.64 15.74 3.06
C VAL A 57 -3.74 15.52 4.10
N ALA A 58 -3.40 15.73 5.37
CA ALA A 58 -4.37 15.70 6.44
C ALA A 58 -5.14 17.04 6.50
N LEU A 59 -6.44 16.95 6.69
CA LEU A 59 -7.34 18.08 6.80
C LEU A 59 -7.86 18.24 8.24
N GLU A 60 -8.50 19.37 8.48
CA GLU A 60 -9.28 19.55 9.70
C GLU A 60 -10.36 18.48 9.81
N GLY A 61 -10.55 17.92 11.00
CA GLY A 61 -11.47 16.83 11.25
C GLY A 61 -10.87 15.42 11.08
N ASP A 62 -9.71 15.27 10.44
CA ASP A 62 -8.99 13.99 10.48
C ASP A 62 -8.57 13.63 11.91
N LEU A 63 -8.35 12.37 12.18
CA LEU A 63 -8.23 11.85 13.53
C LEU A 63 -6.79 11.66 13.98
N CYS A 64 -6.46 12.06 15.18
CA CYS A 64 -5.27 11.61 15.89
C CYS A 64 -5.62 10.31 16.63
N VAL A 65 -5.14 9.18 16.12
CA VAL A 65 -5.25 7.88 16.76
C VAL A 65 -4.07 7.72 17.72
N CYS A 66 -4.34 7.84 19.01
CA CYS A 66 -3.37 7.78 20.09
C CYS A 66 -3.92 6.89 21.22
N GLN A 67 -3.37 6.97 22.44
CA GLN A 67 -3.87 6.19 23.58
C GLN A 67 -5.11 6.81 24.27
N CYS A 68 -5.70 7.86 23.70
CA CYS A 68 -7.00 8.35 24.18
C CYS A 68 -8.09 7.31 23.92
N PRO A 69 -9.10 7.20 24.83
CA PRO A 69 -10.24 6.29 24.61
C PRO A 69 -10.99 6.57 23.31
N GLU A 70 -11.01 7.84 22.90
CA GLU A 70 -11.60 8.28 21.62
C GLU A 70 -10.53 9.01 20.81
N PRO A 71 -10.41 8.70 19.50
CA PRO A 71 -9.53 9.44 18.61
C PRO A 71 -9.86 10.93 18.61
N GLN A 72 -8.83 11.79 18.68
CA GLN A 72 -9.01 13.23 18.75
C GLN A 72 -9.02 13.83 17.35
N PRO A 73 -10.01 14.64 16.98
CA PRO A 73 -10.01 15.33 15.70
C PRO A 73 -8.84 16.32 15.63
N LEU A 74 -8.29 16.49 14.44
CA LEU A 74 -7.33 17.54 14.14
C LEU A 74 -8.06 18.87 13.96
N VAL A 75 -7.41 19.94 14.42
CA VAL A 75 -7.86 21.31 14.20
C VAL A 75 -6.82 22.10 13.42
N SER A 76 -7.28 22.91 12.47
CA SER A 76 -6.42 23.84 11.75
C SER A 76 -6.02 25.00 12.67
N THR A 77 -4.73 25.33 12.73
CA THR A 77 -4.21 26.41 13.58
C THR A 77 -3.45 27.47 12.80
N LEU A 78 -3.05 27.19 11.58
CA LEU A 78 -2.19 28.08 10.78
C LEU A 78 -2.88 28.58 9.51
N GLN A 79 -4.02 28.03 9.17
CA GLN A 79 -4.70 28.35 7.92
C GLN A 79 -6.21 28.20 8.04
N SER A 80 -6.92 29.29 7.72
CA SER A 80 -8.38 29.33 7.64
C SER A 80 -8.90 29.61 6.22
N ASN A 81 -8.01 29.85 5.24
CA ASN A 81 -8.38 30.39 3.94
C ASN A 81 -8.23 29.40 2.78
N SER A 82 -7.87 28.16 3.04
CA SER A 82 -7.83 27.10 2.01
C SER A 82 -8.80 26.00 2.40
N SER A 83 -9.77 25.77 1.55
CA SER A 83 -10.65 24.62 1.60
C SER A 83 -10.21 23.60 0.55
N PHE A 84 -10.36 22.34 0.86
CA PHE A 84 -10.23 21.26 -0.10
C PHE A 84 -11.64 20.92 -0.57
N ASP A 85 -11.93 21.26 -1.82
CA ASP A 85 -13.23 21.00 -2.43
C ASP A 85 -13.14 19.67 -3.18
N ASP A 86 -13.98 18.73 -2.84
CA ASP A 86 -14.01 17.38 -3.42
C ASP A 86 -14.60 17.37 -4.84
N GLY A 87 -14.80 18.52 -5.48
CA GLY A 87 -15.31 18.65 -6.85
C GLY A 87 -16.56 17.80 -7.09
N ASP A 88 -17.68 18.43 -7.17
CA ASP A 88 -19.00 17.84 -7.29
C ASP A 88 -19.13 16.75 -8.35
N PHE A 89 -19.06 15.50 -7.95
CA PHE A 89 -19.67 14.41 -8.69
C PHE A 89 -21.09 14.18 -8.15
N GLY A 90 -21.98 15.11 -8.49
CA GLY A 90 -23.42 15.00 -8.45
C GLY A 90 -24.06 14.39 -7.19
N GLY A 91 -24.24 15.18 -6.14
CA GLY A 91 -25.06 14.77 -5.00
C GLY A 91 -24.96 15.78 -3.84
N LYS A 92 -25.96 16.57 -3.69
CA LYS A 92 -26.22 17.61 -2.71
C LYS A 92 -25.37 17.57 -1.44
N SER A 93 -24.64 18.65 -1.23
CA SER A 93 -23.97 19.01 0.01
C SER A 93 -24.91 18.91 1.21
N GLY A 94 -24.60 18.02 2.06
CA GLY A 94 -25.04 17.98 3.43
C GLY A 94 -23.93 17.28 4.18
N ILE A 95 -23.09 18.04 4.87
CA ILE A 95 -22.18 17.48 5.86
C ILE A 95 -23.08 16.76 6.85
N PRO A 96 -23.09 15.42 6.91
CA PRO A 96 -23.68 14.77 8.06
C PRO A 96 -22.72 15.06 9.21
N LEU A 97 -23.12 15.93 10.13
CA LEU A 97 -22.61 15.87 11.49
C LEU A 97 -22.71 14.40 11.90
N TRP A 98 -21.56 13.73 11.92
CA TRP A 98 -21.46 12.35 12.40
C TRP A 98 -21.96 12.33 13.84
N LYS A 99 -23.14 11.77 14.04
CA LYS A 99 -23.62 11.36 15.37
C LYS A 99 -22.98 10.00 15.62
N PRO A 100 -22.27 9.81 16.74
CA PRO A 100 -21.72 8.51 17.08
C PRO A 100 -22.88 7.53 17.31
N GLY A 101 -23.13 6.68 16.35
CA GLY A 101 -23.83 5.43 16.55
C GLY A 101 -22.79 4.46 17.15
N ILE A 102 -22.85 4.31 18.46
CA ILE A 102 -21.98 3.41 19.22
C ILE A 102 -22.36 1.99 18.83
N ASP A 103 -21.55 1.35 18.01
CA ASP A 103 -21.55 -0.10 17.95
C ASP A 103 -20.71 -0.60 19.13
N GLN A 104 -21.43 -1.06 20.19
CA GLN A 104 -20.90 -1.40 21.51
C GLN A 104 -20.21 -2.77 21.50
N HIS A 105 -19.23 -3.01 20.64
CA HIS A 105 -18.42 -4.24 20.70
C HIS A 105 -16.91 -4.03 20.60
N LEU A 106 -16.42 -2.89 21.09
CA LEU A 106 -14.99 -2.74 21.39
C LEU A 106 -14.80 -2.71 22.91
N VAL A 107 -14.66 -3.87 23.49
CA VAL A 107 -14.32 -4.03 24.91
C VAL A 107 -12.85 -3.68 25.09
N ALA A 108 -12.59 -2.58 25.77
CA ALA A 108 -11.25 -2.20 26.19
C ALA A 108 -10.77 -3.18 27.28
N SER A 109 -9.76 -3.97 26.98
CA SER A 109 -9.04 -4.77 27.97
C SER A 109 -8.24 -3.83 28.88
N LYS A 110 -8.57 -3.82 30.16
CA LYS A 110 -7.76 -3.15 31.21
C LYS A 110 -6.43 -3.88 31.34
N VAL A 111 -5.33 -3.19 31.08
CA VAL A 111 -3.99 -3.67 31.44
C VAL A 111 -3.80 -3.43 32.94
N VAL A 112 -3.65 -4.49 33.69
CA VAL A 112 -3.21 -4.46 35.09
C VAL A 112 -1.70 -4.42 35.06
N ASP A 113 -1.15 -3.43 35.77
CA ASP A 113 0.28 -3.18 35.94
C ASP A 113 0.88 -4.31 36.79
N GLU A 114 1.65 -5.20 36.19
CA GLU A 114 2.45 -6.20 36.90
C GLU A 114 3.83 -6.29 36.27
N GLN A 115 4.84 -6.02 37.10
CA GLN A 115 6.26 -6.04 36.75
C GLN A 115 6.68 -7.39 36.15
N VAL A 116 6.96 -7.43 34.86
CA VAL A 116 7.43 -8.65 34.19
C VAL A 116 8.93 -8.62 33.98
N LYS A 117 9.61 -9.55 34.66
CA LYS A 117 10.97 -10.01 34.35
C LYS A 117 11.00 -10.53 32.90
N TYR A 118 11.97 -10.06 32.14
CA TYR A 118 12.20 -10.52 30.78
C TYR A 118 12.54 -12.01 30.70
N PRO A 119 11.77 -12.84 30.02
CA PRO A 119 12.22 -14.13 29.53
C PRO A 119 12.66 -14.01 28.07
N ALA A 120 13.67 -14.81 27.70
CA ALA A 120 14.29 -14.85 26.40
C ALA A 120 13.35 -15.25 25.27
N ALA A 121 13.51 -14.56 24.14
CA ALA A 121 13.35 -15.01 22.74
C ALA A 121 12.18 -15.93 22.30
N THR A 122 10.97 -15.84 22.89
CA THR A 122 9.79 -16.52 22.35
C THR A 122 8.52 -15.66 22.29
N SER A 123 8.57 -14.39 22.60
CA SER A 123 7.41 -13.51 22.74
C SER A 123 7.07 -12.64 21.52
N LEU A 124 7.63 -12.89 20.34
CA LEU A 124 7.40 -12.07 19.13
C LEU A 124 6.08 -12.39 18.39
N GLN A 125 5.22 -13.26 18.92
CA GLN A 125 3.97 -13.65 18.26
C GLN A 125 2.69 -13.06 18.86
N THR A 126 2.76 -12.16 19.82
CA THR A 126 1.58 -11.64 20.53
C THR A 126 1.07 -10.30 20.01
N GLU A 127 1.83 -9.57 19.23
CA GLU A 127 1.37 -8.31 18.64
C GLU A 127 0.66 -8.57 17.30
N ASN A 128 -0.52 -7.95 17.13
CA ASN A 128 -1.24 -7.98 15.86
C ASN A 128 -0.37 -7.38 14.75
N ILE A 129 -0.38 -8.02 13.57
CA ILE A 129 0.28 -7.48 12.36
C ILE A 129 -0.35 -6.13 12.01
N CYS A 130 -1.68 -6.08 12.02
CA CYS A 130 -2.44 -4.85 11.85
C CYS A 130 -3.12 -4.44 13.15
N PRO A 131 -2.94 -3.20 13.62
CA PRO A 131 -3.52 -2.76 14.90
C PRO A 131 -5.06 -2.78 14.95
N ASN A 132 -5.69 -2.72 13.80
CA ASN A 132 -7.14 -2.61 13.63
C ASN A 132 -7.86 -3.94 13.41
N MET A 133 -7.15 -5.08 13.51
CA MET A 133 -7.75 -6.41 13.34
C MET A 133 -6.93 -7.49 14.06
N THR A 134 -7.55 -8.62 14.35
CA THR A 134 -6.85 -9.78 14.91
C THR A 134 -5.96 -10.45 13.87
N ASN A 135 -4.95 -11.21 14.29
CA ASN A 135 -4.09 -11.95 13.37
C ASN A 135 -4.86 -13.01 12.56
N GLU A 136 -5.93 -13.58 13.11
CA GLU A 136 -6.81 -14.52 12.40
C GLU A 136 -7.56 -13.82 11.27
N THR A 137 -8.13 -12.63 11.53
CA THR A 137 -8.82 -11.81 10.52
C THR A 137 -7.84 -11.36 9.45
N PHE A 138 -6.64 -10.95 9.87
CA PHE A 138 -5.58 -10.57 8.93
C PHE A 138 -5.17 -11.76 8.04
N ALA A 139 -4.93 -12.93 8.64
CA ALA A 139 -4.58 -14.16 7.93
C ALA A 139 -5.64 -14.53 6.89
N GLN A 140 -6.91 -14.54 7.29
CA GLN A 140 -8.02 -14.81 6.36
C GLN A 140 -8.01 -13.81 5.19
N ARG A 141 -7.88 -12.53 5.48
CA ARG A 141 -7.83 -11.46 4.45
C ARG A 141 -6.68 -11.67 3.48
N MET A 142 -5.49 -12.01 3.96
CA MET A 142 -4.34 -12.24 3.09
C MET A 142 -4.52 -13.47 2.20
N MET A 143 -5.16 -14.53 2.71
CA MET A 143 -5.47 -15.70 1.88
C MET A 143 -6.52 -15.37 0.81
N GLU A 144 -7.53 -14.59 1.12
CA GLU A 144 -8.51 -14.12 0.13
C GLU A 144 -7.86 -13.24 -0.96
N LEU A 145 -6.94 -12.33 -0.58
CA LEU A 145 -6.20 -11.52 -1.53
C LEU A 145 -5.27 -12.35 -2.41
N ARG A 146 -4.60 -13.35 -1.83
CA ARG A 146 -3.77 -14.31 -2.55
C ARG A 146 -4.60 -15.05 -3.63
N ASP A 147 -5.78 -15.54 -3.26
CA ASP A 147 -6.64 -16.28 -4.16
C ASP A 147 -7.15 -15.37 -5.30
N GLU A 148 -7.50 -14.12 -4.99
CA GLU A 148 -7.87 -13.11 -6.00
C GLU A 148 -6.69 -12.79 -6.94
N ALA A 149 -5.47 -12.67 -6.41
CA ALA A 149 -4.27 -12.47 -7.22
C ALA A 149 -4.02 -13.65 -8.16
N VAL A 150 -4.16 -14.88 -7.68
CA VAL A 150 -4.01 -16.11 -8.49
C VAL A 150 -5.07 -16.16 -9.61
N GLU A 151 -6.30 -15.75 -9.36
CA GLU A 151 -7.35 -15.64 -10.38
C GLU A 151 -6.95 -14.67 -11.49
N LEU A 152 -6.49 -13.46 -11.13
CA LEU A 152 -6.03 -12.46 -12.09
C LEU A 152 -4.86 -12.96 -12.93
N ILE A 153 -3.91 -13.65 -12.31
CA ILE A 153 -2.77 -14.25 -13.00
C ILE A 153 -3.22 -15.30 -14.01
N GLY A 154 -4.19 -16.15 -13.65
CA GLY A 154 -4.78 -17.11 -14.56
C GLY A 154 -5.39 -16.46 -15.80
N LEU A 155 -6.07 -15.30 -15.63
CA LEU A 155 -6.60 -14.54 -16.76
C LEU A 155 -5.46 -14.03 -17.67
N ARG A 156 -4.37 -13.54 -17.11
CA ARG A 156 -3.21 -13.04 -17.89
C ARG A 156 -2.49 -14.17 -18.63
N LEU A 157 -2.29 -15.33 -18.00
CA LEU A 157 -1.73 -16.51 -18.67
C LEU A 157 -2.61 -16.93 -19.86
N GLY A 158 -3.93 -17.00 -19.68
CA GLY A 158 -4.86 -17.30 -20.77
C GLY A 158 -4.82 -16.26 -21.91
N GLU A 159 -4.61 -14.97 -21.61
CA GLU A 159 -4.40 -13.94 -22.63
C GLU A 159 -3.09 -14.16 -23.40
N LEU A 160 -2.00 -14.47 -22.71
CA LEU A 160 -0.71 -14.75 -23.33
C LEU A 160 -0.75 -16.01 -24.21
N GLU A 161 -1.54 -17.02 -23.84
CA GLU A 161 -1.76 -18.20 -24.66
C GLU A 161 -2.52 -17.88 -25.94
N ARG A 162 -3.66 -17.19 -25.83
CA ARG A 162 -4.49 -16.79 -26.98
C ARG A 162 -3.76 -15.85 -27.93
N TRP A 163 -2.91 -15.00 -27.40
CA TRP A 163 -2.09 -14.05 -28.16
C TRP A 163 -2.90 -13.17 -29.13
N ASP A 164 -4.12 -12.84 -28.74
CA ASP A 164 -5.01 -11.97 -29.50
C ASP A 164 -4.57 -10.49 -29.47
N GLN A 165 -5.33 -9.62 -30.14
CA GLN A 165 -4.99 -8.20 -30.19
C GLN A 165 -5.09 -7.54 -28.82
N LEU A 166 -6.08 -7.94 -27.99
CA LEU A 166 -6.26 -7.41 -26.64
C LEU A 166 -5.03 -7.71 -25.75
N ALA A 167 -4.50 -8.93 -25.82
CA ALA A 167 -3.28 -9.31 -25.11
C ALA A 167 -2.07 -8.45 -25.52
N LYS A 168 -1.92 -8.22 -26.83
CA LYS A 168 -0.84 -7.37 -27.38
C LYS A 168 -0.98 -5.91 -26.96
N ASP A 169 -2.19 -5.37 -27.04
CA ASP A 169 -2.48 -3.98 -26.67
C ASP A 169 -2.19 -3.73 -25.18
N ARG A 170 -2.53 -4.68 -24.29
CA ARG A 170 -2.20 -4.62 -22.88
C ARG A 170 -0.70 -4.62 -22.63
N ILE A 171 0.07 -5.44 -23.36
CA ILE A 171 1.53 -5.42 -23.25
C ILE A 171 2.09 -4.06 -23.68
N LEU A 172 1.62 -3.52 -24.80
CA LEU A 172 2.06 -2.21 -25.29
C LEU A 172 1.67 -1.08 -24.32
N GLU A 173 0.53 -1.19 -23.66
CA GLU A 173 0.07 -0.23 -22.66
C GLU A 173 1.02 -0.13 -21.46
N TRP A 174 1.53 -1.28 -20.98
CA TRP A 174 2.31 -1.33 -19.74
C TRP A 174 3.82 -1.41 -19.95
N PHE A 175 4.27 -1.83 -21.11
CA PHE A 175 5.69 -2.03 -21.45
C PHE A 175 6.14 -1.20 -22.66
N GLY A 176 5.24 -0.39 -23.21
CA GLY A 176 5.51 0.58 -24.26
C GLY A 176 5.37 0.07 -25.68
N ASP A 177 5.16 1.00 -26.59
CA ASP A 177 5.07 0.75 -28.02
C ASP A 177 6.27 1.34 -28.75
N PRO A 178 7.19 0.52 -29.25
CA PRO A 178 8.38 0.99 -29.98
C PRO A 178 8.10 1.47 -31.42
N GLY A 179 6.81 1.53 -31.82
CA GLY A 179 6.38 1.87 -33.17
C GLY A 179 6.32 0.68 -34.12
N LEU A 180 5.58 0.85 -35.23
CA LEU A 180 5.17 -0.23 -36.14
C LEU A 180 6.33 -1.14 -36.58
N GLY A 181 7.49 -0.58 -36.92
CA GLY A 181 8.64 -1.35 -37.43
C GLY A 181 9.32 -2.25 -36.38
N ARG A 182 9.14 -1.99 -35.09
CA ARG A 182 9.80 -2.74 -33.99
C ARG A 182 8.80 -3.48 -33.09
N ARG A 183 7.52 -3.21 -33.22
CA ARG A 183 6.45 -3.76 -32.37
C ARG A 183 6.45 -5.29 -32.33
N THR A 184 6.56 -5.95 -33.48
CA THR A 184 6.56 -7.43 -33.54
C THR A 184 7.72 -8.04 -32.77
N ALA A 185 8.94 -7.51 -32.94
CA ALA A 185 10.10 -7.99 -32.19
C ALA A 185 9.96 -7.75 -30.69
N HIS A 186 9.49 -6.58 -30.29
CA HIS A 186 9.24 -6.21 -28.89
C HIS A 186 8.21 -7.14 -28.21
N LEU A 187 7.09 -7.39 -28.88
CA LEU A 187 6.06 -8.31 -28.40
C LEU A 187 6.55 -9.75 -28.33
N SER A 188 7.38 -10.19 -29.31
CA SER A 188 7.97 -11.51 -29.33
C SER A 188 8.99 -11.74 -28.20
N ASP A 189 9.68 -10.69 -27.76
CA ASP A 189 10.59 -10.72 -26.62
C ASP A 189 9.83 -10.72 -25.28
N LEU A 190 8.79 -9.86 -25.16
CA LEU A 190 8.04 -9.74 -23.92
C LEU A 190 7.12 -10.92 -23.62
N ARG A 191 6.58 -11.60 -24.63
CA ARG A 191 5.66 -12.73 -24.42
C ARG A 191 6.27 -13.83 -23.55
N PRO A 192 7.42 -14.43 -23.88
CA PRO A 192 8.04 -15.48 -23.06
C PRO A 192 8.51 -14.94 -21.71
N TYR A 193 9.02 -13.73 -21.65
CA TYR A 193 9.40 -13.08 -20.40
C TYR A 193 8.23 -12.97 -19.42
N LEU A 194 7.08 -12.44 -19.88
CA LEU A 194 5.89 -12.31 -19.07
C LEU A 194 5.30 -13.69 -18.72
N ALA A 195 5.24 -14.61 -19.67
CA ALA A 195 4.72 -15.96 -19.41
C ALA A 195 5.51 -16.65 -18.29
N THR A 196 6.85 -16.63 -18.36
CA THR A 196 7.72 -17.24 -17.36
C THR A 196 7.58 -16.56 -16.01
N GLY A 197 7.66 -15.22 -15.97
CA GLY A 197 7.57 -14.47 -14.72
C GLY A 197 6.19 -14.62 -14.04
N ILE A 198 5.10 -14.60 -14.82
CA ILE A 198 3.75 -14.76 -14.30
C ILE A 198 3.49 -16.19 -13.80
N GLN A 199 4.02 -17.23 -14.46
CA GLN A 199 3.96 -18.59 -13.96
C GLN A 199 4.72 -18.76 -12.64
N SER A 200 5.92 -18.17 -12.55
CA SER A 200 6.68 -18.15 -11.29
C SER A 200 5.94 -17.41 -10.19
N LEU A 201 5.32 -16.27 -10.51
CA LEU A 201 4.51 -15.50 -9.57
C LEU A 201 3.29 -16.30 -9.09
N GLU A 202 2.59 -16.99 -10.00
CA GLU A 202 1.48 -17.88 -9.65
C GLU A 202 1.93 -18.96 -8.65
N HIS A 203 3.05 -19.61 -8.95
CA HIS A 203 3.60 -20.66 -8.09
C HIS A 203 3.91 -20.10 -6.68
N VAL A 204 4.54 -18.94 -6.59
CA VAL A 204 4.86 -18.28 -5.32
C VAL A 204 3.58 -17.94 -4.56
N LEU A 205 2.64 -17.24 -5.19
CA LEU A 205 1.40 -16.83 -4.55
C LEU A 205 0.61 -18.03 -4.04
N ARG A 206 0.45 -19.11 -4.82
CA ARG A 206 -0.21 -20.34 -4.37
C ARG A 206 0.46 -20.98 -3.17
N GLY A 207 1.77 -20.82 -3.03
CA GLY A 207 2.56 -21.32 -1.90
C GLY A 207 2.46 -20.48 -0.63
N LEU A 208 2.01 -19.22 -0.73
CA LEU A 208 1.90 -18.33 0.43
C LEU A 208 0.85 -18.82 1.42
N GLN A 209 1.21 -18.75 2.68
CA GLN A 209 0.40 -19.11 3.85
C GLN A 209 0.42 -17.95 4.86
N PRO A 210 -0.46 -17.93 5.86
CA PRO A 210 -0.46 -16.88 6.89
C PRO A 210 0.90 -16.61 7.52
N LYS A 211 1.71 -17.61 7.73
CA LYS A 211 3.06 -17.53 8.32
C LYS A 211 4.07 -16.70 7.49
N ASN A 212 3.81 -16.50 6.21
CA ASN A 212 4.67 -15.71 5.34
C ASN A 212 4.52 -14.21 5.57
N PHE A 213 3.41 -13.79 6.18
CA PHE A 213 3.11 -12.39 6.48
C PHE A 213 3.46 -12.09 7.92
N VAL A 214 4.40 -11.19 8.12
CA VAL A 214 4.86 -10.84 9.45
C VAL A 214 4.80 -9.33 9.65
N ARG A 215 4.65 -8.90 10.90
CA ARG A 215 4.80 -7.49 11.21
C ARG A 215 6.24 -7.07 10.94
N TRP A 216 6.42 -5.95 10.26
CA TRP A 216 7.73 -5.41 9.97
C TRP A 216 8.51 -5.12 11.26
N SER A 217 9.78 -5.49 11.27
CA SER A 217 10.77 -5.08 12.26
C SER A 217 12.13 -4.88 11.58
N PRO A 218 13.08 -4.17 12.21
CA PRO A 218 14.42 -4.01 11.66
C PRO A 218 15.13 -5.33 11.33
N THR A 219 14.78 -6.40 12.05
CA THR A 219 15.43 -7.71 11.98
C THR A 219 14.65 -8.74 11.14
N THR A 220 13.50 -8.36 10.57
CA THR A 220 12.59 -9.31 9.90
C THR A 220 13.30 -10.15 8.83
N HIS A 221 14.23 -9.58 8.07
CA HIS A 221 14.92 -10.26 6.97
C HIS A 221 16.41 -10.59 7.24
N GLU A 222 16.88 -10.43 8.49
CA GLU A 222 18.27 -10.72 8.84
C GLU A 222 18.67 -12.18 8.56
N HIS A 223 17.74 -13.12 8.73
CA HIS A 223 17.95 -14.55 8.50
C HIS A 223 18.33 -14.89 7.05
N VAL A 224 18.03 -14.00 6.10
CA VAL A 224 18.40 -14.13 4.67
C VAL A 224 19.45 -13.09 4.23
N GLY A 225 19.99 -12.34 5.18
CA GLY A 225 21.06 -11.38 4.94
C GLY A 225 20.61 -10.02 4.38
N CYS A 226 19.32 -9.72 4.40
CA CYS A 226 18.84 -8.39 4.06
C CYS A 226 18.80 -7.48 5.29
N VAL A 227 19.27 -6.25 5.09
CA VAL A 227 19.10 -5.17 6.07
C VAL A 227 17.84 -4.41 5.71
N ASN A 228 16.86 -4.40 6.61
CA ASN A 228 15.68 -3.58 6.42
C ASN A 228 16.06 -2.10 6.53
N PRO A 229 15.80 -1.29 5.51
CA PRO A 229 15.96 0.16 5.67
C PRO A 229 15.04 0.64 6.80
N ALA A 230 15.50 1.67 7.53
CA ALA A 230 14.77 2.22 8.66
C ALA A 230 13.28 2.44 8.35
N PRO A 231 12.39 2.23 9.34
CA PRO A 231 10.92 2.30 9.17
C PRO A 231 10.41 3.68 8.76
N ASP A 232 11.27 4.69 8.78
CA ASP A 232 10.94 6.09 8.50
C ASP A 232 10.88 6.42 7.00
N ARG A 233 11.01 5.46 6.09
CA ARG A 233 10.66 5.68 4.68
C ARG A 233 9.14 5.86 4.59
N GLN A 234 8.75 7.12 4.51
CA GLN A 234 7.35 7.50 4.30
C GLN A 234 6.83 6.81 3.03
N GLY A 235 5.69 6.13 3.16
CA GLY A 235 5.01 5.50 2.04
C GLY A 235 5.27 4.00 1.86
N VAL A 236 6.22 3.40 2.55
CA VAL A 236 6.44 1.95 2.48
C VAL A 236 5.30 1.22 3.19
N VAL A 237 4.64 0.33 2.48
CA VAL A 237 3.47 -0.43 2.96
C VAL A 237 3.80 -1.88 3.26
N ALA A 238 4.74 -2.46 2.52
CA ALA A 238 5.28 -3.80 2.74
C ALA A 238 6.73 -3.86 2.26
N GLN A 239 7.44 -4.94 2.58
CA GLN A 239 8.81 -5.20 2.13
C GLN A 239 9.07 -6.69 2.03
N VAL A 240 9.87 -7.08 1.04
CA VAL A 240 10.45 -8.43 0.92
C VAL A 240 11.97 -8.35 0.78
N CYS A 241 12.63 -9.47 1.03
CA CYS A 241 14.03 -9.66 0.71
C CYS A 241 14.13 -10.46 -0.59
N LYS A 242 14.59 -9.86 -1.68
CA LYS A 242 14.61 -10.49 -3.01
C LYS A 242 15.19 -11.91 -3.04
N PRO A 243 16.35 -12.20 -2.38
CA PRO A 243 16.92 -13.54 -2.32
C PRO A 243 16.18 -14.52 -1.39
N ASP A 244 15.16 -14.09 -0.65
CA ASP A 244 14.34 -14.98 0.18
C ASP A 244 13.40 -15.85 -0.66
N THR A 245 13.98 -16.79 -1.39
CA THR A 245 13.23 -17.74 -2.22
C THR A 245 12.72 -18.97 -1.46
N LYS A 246 13.06 -19.08 -0.17
CA LYS A 246 12.69 -20.22 0.69
C LYS A 246 11.56 -19.90 1.64
N THR A 247 11.73 -18.86 2.45
CA THR A 247 10.74 -18.50 3.49
C THR A 247 9.66 -17.58 2.96
N ARG A 248 9.94 -16.82 1.87
CA ARG A 248 8.97 -15.90 1.25
C ARG A 248 8.35 -14.95 2.25
N THR A 249 9.20 -14.38 3.11
CA THR A 249 8.73 -13.47 4.16
C THR A 249 8.32 -12.14 3.57
N ILE A 250 7.08 -11.74 3.80
CA ILE A 250 6.52 -10.44 3.43
C ILE A 250 6.30 -9.65 4.74
N ALA A 251 7.10 -8.63 4.94
CA ALA A 251 7.03 -7.75 6.09
C ALA A 251 5.96 -6.67 5.87
N ILE A 252 4.97 -6.63 6.73
CA ILE A 252 3.81 -5.73 6.65
C ILE A 252 4.04 -4.52 7.56
N LEU A 253 3.94 -3.33 7.00
CA LEU A 253 4.00 -2.07 7.74
C LEU A 253 2.58 -1.56 8.05
N SER A 254 2.47 -0.67 9.02
CA SER A 254 1.17 -0.16 9.50
C SER A 254 0.32 0.52 8.43
N LEU A 255 0.96 1.16 7.43
CA LEU A 255 0.25 1.80 6.33
C LEU A 255 -0.54 0.81 5.47
N PHE A 256 -0.05 -0.43 5.28
CA PHE A 256 -0.77 -1.48 4.58
C PHE A 256 -2.16 -1.73 5.18
N CYS A 257 -2.25 -1.69 6.50
CA CYS A 257 -3.48 -1.97 7.24
C CYS A 257 -4.60 -0.95 6.99
N GLY A 258 -4.23 0.26 6.58
CA GLY A 258 -5.17 1.34 6.20
C GLY A 258 -5.55 1.34 4.72
N LEU A 259 -4.90 0.55 3.87
CA LEU A 259 -5.23 0.48 2.45
C LEU A 259 -6.58 -0.20 2.24
N ARG A 260 -7.26 0.18 1.16
CA ARG A 260 -8.42 -0.56 0.66
C ARG A 260 -7.99 -1.98 0.29
N ARG A 261 -8.88 -2.95 0.47
CA ARG A 261 -8.62 -4.33 0.07
C ARG A 261 -8.30 -4.41 -1.43
N THR A 262 -9.14 -3.78 -2.24
CA THR A 262 -9.01 -3.72 -3.70
C THR A 262 -9.62 -2.42 -4.23
N THR A 263 -9.22 -2.04 -5.41
CA THR A 263 -9.77 -0.90 -6.16
C THR A 263 -10.55 -1.35 -7.39
N ARG A 264 -11.13 -2.55 -7.35
CA ARG A 264 -11.93 -3.11 -8.47
C ARG A 264 -13.08 -2.19 -8.84
N ILE A 265 -13.25 -1.94 -10.14
CA ILE A 265 -14.36 -1.17 -10.68
C ILE A 265 -15.59 -2.07 -10.66
N HIS A 266 -16.68 -1.59 -10.04
CA HIS A 266 -17.89 -2.37 -9.84
C HIS A 266 -18.42 -2.95 -11.19
N GLY A 267 -18.73 -4.23 -11.19
CA GLY A 267 -19.27 -4.94 -12.35
C GLY A 267 -18.26 -5.26 -13.47
N THR A 268 -16.96 -5.05 -13.22
CA THR A 268 -15.90 -5.32 -14.20
C THR A 268 -14.78 -6.14 -13.59
N HIS A 269 -13.84 -6.63 -14.42
CA HIS A 269 -12.56 -7.20 -13.99
C HIS A 269 -11.43 -6.16 -14.00
N ARG A 270 -11.77 -4.87 -14.01
CA ARG A 270 -10.80 -3.76 -14.12
C ARG A 270 -10.62 -3.09 -12.76
N PHE A 271 -9.50 -2.43 -12.58
CA PHE A 271 -9.12 -1.79 -11.33
C PHE A 271 -8.73 -0.34 -11.58
N TYR A 272 -8.98 0.54 -10.61
CA TYR A 272 -8.35 1.85 -10.58
C TYR A 272 -6.86 1.71 -10.24
N ASP A 273 -6.03 2.56 -10.79
CA ASP A 273 -4.57 2.60 -10.57
C ASP A 273 -4.15 3.17 -9.21
N ASN A 274 -4.92 2.89 -8.17
CA ASN A 274 -4.69 3.34 -6.81
C ASN A 274 -4.13 2.21 -5.95
N ASP A 275 -3.36 2.58 -4.92
CA ASP A 275 -2.80 1.63 -3.97
C ASP A 275 -3.90 0.83 -3.25
N SER A 276 -3.69 -0.46 -3.14
CA SER A 276 -4.56 -1.40 -2.43
C SER A 276 -3.76 -2.56 -1.86
N GLN A 277 -4.36 -3.28 -0.92
CA GLN A 277 -3.73 -4.47 -0.35
C GLN A 277 -3.46 -5.54 -1.40
N LEU A 278 -4.38 -5.72 -2.37
CA LEU A 278 -4.21 -6.65 -3.49
C LEU A 278 -3.03 -6.26 -4.38
N GLN A 279 -2.96 -4.99 -4.76
CA GLN A 279 -1.84 -4.46 -5.54
C GLN A 279 -0.51 -4.68 -4.82
N THR A 280 -0.44 -4.31 -3.53
CA THR A 280 0.77 -4.48 -2.72
C THR A 280 1.21 -5.93 -2.64
N LEU A 281 0.28 -6.88 -2.43
CA LEU A 281 0.63 -8.30 -2.39
C LEU A 281 1.27 -8.78 -3.69
N ILE A 282 0.70 -8.41 -4.83
CA ILE A 282 1.24 -8.77 -6.16
C ILE A 282 2.60 -8.10 -6.36
N HIS A 283 2.72 -6.81 -6.02
CA HIS A 283 3.93 -5.99 -6.14
C HIS A 283 5.09 -6.63 -5.38
N GLU A 284 4.93 -6.90 -4.09
CA GLU A 284 5.97 -7.52 -3.27
C GLU A 284 6.38 -8.89 -3.79
N ALA A 285 5.43 -9.70 -4.25
CA ALA A 285 5.74 -11.02 -4.77
C ALA A 285 6.53 -10.96 -6.10
N THR A 286 6.45 -9.88 -6.88
CA THR A 286 7.25 -9.72 -8.11
C THR A 286 8.73 -9.51 -7.83
N HIS A 287 9.10 -9.02 -6.65
CA HIS A 287 10.48 -8.75 -6.27
C HIS A 287 11.32 -10.00 -6.03
N PHE A 288 10.72 -11.13 -5.66
CA PHE A 288 11.51 -12.33 -5.42
C PHE A 288 12.39 -12.70 -6.62
N ALA A 289 13.66 -13.06 -6.33
CA ALA A 289 14.71 -13.25 -7.34
C ALA A 289 14.38 -14.32 -8.39
N ASP A 290 13.57 -15.30 -8.06
CA ASP A 290 13.10 -16.38 -8.94
C ASP A 290 11.70 -16.13 -9.53
N VAL A 291 11.17 -14.90 -9.40
CA VAL A 291 9.94 -14.44 -10.04
C VAL A 291 10.32 -13.46 -11.15
N PHE A 292 10.15 -12.17 -10.96
CA PHE A 292 10.60 -11.15 -11.91
C PHE A 292 11.91 -10.49 -11.49
N ASN A 293 12.31 -10.63 -10.22
CA ASN A 293 13.39 -9.85 -9.61
C ASN A 293 13.22 -8.34 -9.87
N SER A 294 11.99 -7.88 -9.80
CA SER A 294 11.58 -6.54 -10.23
C SER A 294 12.23 -5.43 -9.41
N THR A 295 12.22 -4.22 -9.96
CA THR A 295 12.73 -2.98 -9.35
C THR A 295 11.59 -2.01 -9.04
N ASP A 296 11.87 -0.95 -8.26
CA ASP A 296 10.94 0.13 -7.89
C ASP A 296 11.37 1.47 -8.50
N ASP A 297 11.81 1.45 -9.74
CA ASP A 297 12.26 2.67 -10.42
C ASP A 297 11.12 3.70 -10.57
N TRP A 298 9.91 3.22 -10.82
CA TRP A 298 8.69 4.03 -10.95
C TRP A 298 7.62 3.51 -10.00
N TYR A 299 7.52 4.12 -8.83
CA TYR A 299 6.60 3.67 -7.80
C TYR A 299 5.16 4.15 -8.04
N GLY A 300 4.21 3.20 -8.04
CA GLY A 300 2.80 3.39 -8.32
C GLY A 300 2.43 3.19 -9.80
N MET A 301 1.37 2.41 -10.07
CA MET A 301 0.93 2.05 -11.43
C MET A 301 0.72 3.27 -12.33
N ARG A 302 0.10 4.34 -11.82
CA ARG A 302 -0.08 5.57 -12.58
C ARG A 302 1.25 6.21 -12.94
N LYS A 303 2.17 6.30 -11.97
CA LYS A 303 3.49 6.87 -12.19
C LYS A 303 4.29 6.05 -13.20
N ALA A 304 4.19 4.73 -13.14
CA ALA A 304 4.84 3.84 -14.12
C ALA A 304 4.35 4.12 -15.55
N LYS A 305 3.03 4.27 -15.77
CA LYS A 305 2.49 4.68 -17.08
C LYS A 305 2.97 6.06 -17.54
N GLU A 306 2.93 7.06 -16.67
CA GLU A 306 3.36 8.42 -16.97
C GLU A 306 4.85 8.46 -17.36
N MET A 307 5.69 7.76 -16.60
CA MET A 307 7.12 7.68 -16.87
C MET A 307 7.42 6.92 -18.15
N LEU A 308 6.77 5.79 -18.39
CA LEU A 308 6.88 5.05 -19.63
C LEU A 308 6.53 5.95 -20.85
N HIS A 309 5.42 6.67 -20.75
CA HIS A 309 4.97 7.56 -21.82
C HIS A 309 5.94 8.73 -22.06
N SER A 310 6.50 9.30 -21.01
CA SER A 310 7.38 10.47 -21.11
C SER A 310 8.82 10.13 -21.50
N THR A 311 9.34 8.99 -21.06
CA THR A 311 10.74 8.59 -21.28
C THR A 311 10.91 7.61 -22.43
N GLY A 312 9.91 6.78 -22.71
CA GLY A 312 10.02 5.67 -23.64
C GLY A 312 11.02 4.59 -23.20
N ASP A 313 11.33 4.52 -21.89
CA ASP A 313 12.28 3.53 -21.37
C ASP A 313 11.62 2.18 -21.13
N PHE A 314 11.62 1.35 -22.16
CA PHE A 314 11.03 0.02 -22.12
C PHE A 314 11.81 -0.97 -21.25
N GLN A 315 13.09 -0.73 -21.00
CA GLN A 315 13.89 -1.60 -20.14
C GLN A 315 13.52 -1.40 -18.67
N ILE A 316 13.36 -0.15 -18.25
CA ILE A 316 12.84 0.14 -16.91
C ILE A 316 11.42 -0.42 -16.78
N ALA A 317 10.52 -0.13 -17.71
CA ALA A 317 9.14 -0.63 -17.66
C ALA A 317 9.06 -2.15 -17.51
N ARG A 318 9.91 -2.89 -18.24
CA ARG A 318 10.00 -4.35 -18.18
C ARG A 318 10.36 -4.87 -16.79
N ALA A 319 11.27 -4.20 -16.09
CA ALA A 319 11.77 -4.62 -14.78
C ALA A 319 10.96 -4.03 -13.62
N ASN A 320 10.14 -3.01 -13.85
CA ASN A 320 9.46 -2.25 -12.80
C ASN A 320 8.25 -2.98 -12.24
N ALA A 321 8.20 -3.16 -10.93
CA ALA A 321 7.14 -3.89 -10.23
C ALA A 321 5.74 -3.35 -10.55
N ASP A 322 5.55 -2.02 -10.50
CA ASP A 322 4.23 -1.42 -10.75
C ASP A 322 3.79 -1.48 -12.23
N SER A 323 4.71 -1.60 -13.18
CA SER A 323 4.36 -1.89 -14.57
C SER A 323 3.83 -3.33 -14.72
N ILE A 324 4.49 -4.29 -14.06
CA ILE A 324 4.08 -5.70 -14.03
C ILE A 324 2.73 -5.85 -13.34
N VAL A 325 2.55 -5.21 -12.18
CA VAL A 325 1.29 -5.21 -11.42
C VAL A 325 0.14 -4.62 -12.24
N GLY A 326 0.38 -3.48 -12.88
CA GLY A 326 -0.61 -2.84 -13.74
C GLY A 326 -1.03 -3.73 -14.91
N TYR A 327 -0.08 -4.42 -15.53
CA TYR A 327 -0.36 -5.42 -16.57
C TYR A 327 -1.24 -6.56 -16.02
N ILE A 328 -0.92 -7.10 -14.83
CA ILE A 328 -1.68 -8.20 -14.20
C ILE A 328 -3.08 -7.75 -13.82
N MET A 329 -3.22 -6.62 -13.16
CA MET A 329 -4.52 -6.12 -12.70
C MET A 329 -5.37 -5.56 -13.85
N GLY A 330 -4.78 -5.12 -14.94
CA GLY A 330 -5.49 -4.39 -15.97
C GLY A 330 -6.03 -3.06 -15.46
N ALA A 331 -5.21 -2.36 -14.67
CA ALA A 331 -5.60 -1.11 -14.03
C ALA A 331 -5.89 0.00 -15.05
N GLU A 332 -6.97 0.75 -14.82
CA GLU A 332 -7.36 1.92 -15.60
C GLU A 332 -7.05 3.21 -14.84
N ARG A 333 -6.98 4.33 -15.60
CA ARG A 333 -6.81 5.67 -15.05
C ARG A 333 -8.07 6.17 -14.36
#